data_c35263c8f837df24a1c0cbd01064d74e
#
_entry.id   c35263c8f837df24a1c0cbd01064d74e
#
_cell.length_a   1.000
_cell.length_b   1.000
_cell.length_c   1.000
_cell.angle_alpha   90.00
_cell.angle_beta   90.00
_cell.angle_gamma   90.00
#
_symmetry.space_group_name_H-M   'P 1'
#
loop_
_entity.id
_entity.type
_entity.pdbx_description
1 polymer ?
#
loop_
_entity_poly.entity_id
_entity_poly.type
_entity_poly.pdbx_seq_one_letter_code
_entity_poly.pdbx_strand_id
1 'polypeptide(L)'
;MLELAGDAQNLLCGGVARAVKRDYPNEGSGWVEGVYGFRAMVEDEVRALEDGSPLSMTGRVFAEESQPLDGDANTIARATYRCGTFVIADLPACDWRVRATFGGARREERVELVVNDLPRIRMTLRPDTSKTVEFVVPLDRRRLELCVVPVEMPGDSSRVLRAELQELSVERVSRQRAARPRIFVAADSTSQTYFDYERPQSGWGEWLYWFLYSDHAAKVDHDITSDAKQSRVFIGNGPTIFNRGLGGRSLKSYRDEGRLDSLLSQVCPGDICLIQFGCNETSTNRPMRYIPLDEYRSWVEDYVDSVCDRDAVPCLITESPLYVEAGRTRPHGVFDDYAQVAIEVARERGVAMIDVRALMDQYLLAMPGQARDAIYMRLEPMQYACHPTGLKDPIHLTTFGAKTVAGMVARGLAASFNGIQVYDEPVVERLDAPAQFCALIDRIVSGAAVALSWQADPRAQYYVIEKRNAQTKRVYARYVSLKPEFLDRMLPGQNRDIEYALTAWADTVSSAEALATVTLPSSDSPCIDMD
;
A
#
# COMPACT_ATOMS: atom_id res chain seq x y z
N MET A 1 -15.12 -32.74 1.73
CA MET A 1 -14.08 -32.38 0.75
C MET A 1 -14.70 -32.52 -0.63
N LEU A 2 -14.97 -31.45 -1.33
CA LEU A 2 -15.31 -31.49 -2.75
C LEU A 2 -13.97 -31.68 -3.49
N GLU A 3 -13.67 -32.90 -3.95
CA GLU A 3 -12.51 -33.07 -4.82
C GLU A 3 -12.77 -32.31 -6.11
N LEU A 4 -11.90 -31.35 -6.40
CA LEU A 4 -11.84 -30.67 -7.69
C LEU A 4 -11.38 -31.70 -8.72
N ALA A 5 -12.33 -32.39 -9.36
CA ALA A 5 -12.05 -33.31 -10.45
C ALA A 5 -11.84 -32.51 -11.74
N GLY A 6 -10.59 -32.22 -12.05
CA GLY A 6 -10.25 -31.39 -13.20
C GLY A 6 -10.48 -29.88 -12.96
N ASP A 7 -10.36 -29.07 -14.00
CA ASP A 7 -10.48 -27.60 -13.96
C ASP A 7 -11.95 -27.10 -13.96
N ALA A 8 -12.94 -27.99 -13.81
CA ALA A 8 -14.35 -27.65 -13.82
C ALA A 8 -15.13 -28.39 -12.75
N GLN A 9 -15.99 -27.68 -12.04
CA GLN A 9 -16.99 -28.26 -11.14
C GLN A 9 -18.39 -27.87 -11.62
N ASN A 10 -19.21 -28.89 -11.86
CA ASN A 10 -20.64 -28.72 -12.10
C ASN A 10 -21.38 -29.04 -10.80
N LEU A 11 -22.01 -28.06 -10.22
CA LEU A 11 -22.82 -28.18 -9.02
C LEU A 11 -24.29 -28.10 -9.42
N LEU A 12 -25.00 -29.23 -9.35
CA LEU A 12 -26.45 -29.22 -9.46
C LEU A 12 -27.05 -28.74 -8.14
N CYS A 13 -27.73 -27.60 -8.19
CA CYS A 13 -28.36 -27.00 -7.02
C CYS A 13 -29.69 -27.70 -6.72
N GLY A 14 -29.64 -28.93 -6.23
CA GLY A 14 -30.80 -29.76 -5.85
C GLY A 14 -30.46 -30.78 -4.76
N GLY A 15 -29.23 -30.82 -4.31
CA GLY A 15 -28.77 -31.70 -3.23
C GLY A 15 -28.45 -30.89 -1.97
N VAL A 16 -28.41 -31.56 -0.84
CA VAL A 16 -28.27 -31.04 0.51
C VAL A 16 -27.25 -29.90 0.59
N ALA A 17 -27.73 -28.65 0.57
CA ALA A 17 -26.92 -27.51 0.95
C ALA A 17 -26.79 -27.50 2.47
N ARG A 18 -25.58 -27.63 2.99
CA ARG A 18 -25.35 -27.43 4.44
C ARG A 18 -25.46 -25.93 4.73
N ALA A 19 -26.37 -25.60 5.64
CA ALA A 19 -26.35 -24.30 6.29
C ALA A 19 -25.05 -24.14 7.03
N VAL A 20 -24.40 -23.03 6.80
CA VAL A 20 -23.16 -22.71 7.46
C VAL A 20 -23.44 -21.65 8.51
N LYS A 21 -23.03 -21.93 9.76
CA LYS A 21 -23.08 -20.96 10.86
C LYS A 21 -22.27 -19.72 10.50
N ARG A 22 -22.46 -18.65 11.28
CA ARG A 22 -21.87 -17.31 11.20
C ARG A 22 -20.41 -17.23 10.76
N ASP A 23 -19.63 -18.28 10.94
CA ASP A 23 -18.29 -18.42 10.40
C ASP A 23 -18.43 -18.99 9.00
N TYR A 24 -17.96 -18.26 8.01
CA TYR A 24 -17.92 -18.73 6.63
C TYR A 24 -17.37 -20.16 6.57
N PRO A 25 -17.90 -21.04 5.68
CA PRO A 25 -17.33 -22.35 5.57
C PRO A 25 -15.87 -22.19 5.18
N ASN A 26 -14.99 -22.72 6.00
CA ASN A 26 -13.59 -22.83 5.65
C ASN A 26 -13.39 -23.90 4.54
N GLU A 27 -14.39 -24.74 4.31
CA GLU A 27 -14.35 -25.82 3.34
C GLU A 27 -15.74 -26.08 2.73
N GLY A 28 -15.79 -26.36 1.43
CA GLY A 28 -17.00 -26.79 0.73
C GLY A 28 -17.86 -25.68 0.14
N SER A 29 -19.14 -25.96 -0.04
CA SER A 29 -20.12 -25.02 -0.59
C SER A 29 -21.40 -25.01 0.24
N GLY A 30 -22.10 -23.88 0.28
CA GLY A 30 -23.33 -23.77 1.01
C GLY A 30 -23.93 -22.38 1.03
N TRP A 31 -25.06 -22.24 1.73
CA TRP A 31 -25.72 -20.99 1.96
C TRP A 31 -25.25 -20.38 3.28
N VAL A 32 -24.93 -19.11 3.25
CA VAL A 32 -24.59 -18.31 4.43
C VAL A 32 -25.52 -17.11 4.56
N GLU A 33 -25.59 -16.59 5.73
CA GLU A 33 -26.26 -15.35 6.03
C GLU A 33 -25.48 -14.17 5.41
N GLY A 34 -26.16 -13.40 4.64
CA GLY A 34 -25.57 -12.44 3.71
C GLY A 34 -24.75 -11.30 4.34
N VAL A 35 -23.83 -10.79 3.55
CA VAL A 35 -22.77 -9.84 3.94
C VAL A 35 -23.15 -8.40 3.68
N TYR A 36 -24.10 -7.98 3.04
CA TYR A 36 -24.51 -6.57 2.85
C TYR A 36 -25.44 -6.04 3.93
N GLY A 37 -25.10 -6.24 5.18
CA GLY A 37 -26.05 -6.02 6.28
C GLY A 37 -27.15 -7.06 6.24
N PHE A 38 -26.91 -8.17 5.58
CA PHE A 38 -27.79 -9.31 5.43
C PHE A 38 -27.63 -10.25 6.63
N ARG A 39 -28.71 -10.82 7.02
CA ARG A 39 -28.81 -11.70 8.15
C ARG A 39 -28.85 -13.16 7.70
N ALA A 40 -28.20 -14.12 8.41
CA ALA A 40 -28.22 -15.57 8.16
C ALA A 40 -29.62 -16.11 7.96
N MET A 41 -29.77 -17.08 7.08
CA MET A 41 -30.98 -17.90 7.06
C MET A 41 -31.13 -18.55 8.44
N VAL A 42 -32.29 -18.42 9.08
CA VAL A 42 -32.58 -19.09 10.33
C VAL A 42 -32.66 -20.61 10.07
N GLU A 43 -32.30 -21.42 11.08
CA GLU A 43 -32.26 -22.89 10.96
C GLU A 43 -33.53 -23.51 10.36
N ASP A 44 -34.71 -22.93 10.60
CA ASP A 44 -35.99 -23.38 10.06
C ASP A 44 -36.16 -23.12 8.55
N GLU A 45 -35.49 -22.09 7.98
CA GLU A 45 -35.52 -21.82 6.54
C GLU A 45 -34.57 -22.77 5.78
N VAL A 46 -33.57 -23.30 6.46
CA VAL A 46 -32.63 -24.30 5.93
C VAL A 46 -33.25 -25.69 5.92
N ARG A 47 -34.00 -26.08 6.96
CA ARG A 47 -34.73 -27.35 7.01
C ARG A 47 -35.73 -27.52 5.89
N ALA A 48 -36.33 -26.43 5.40
CA ALA A 48 -37.23 -26.46 4.24
C ALA A 48 -36.53 -26.79 2.92
N LEU A 49 -35.19 -26.77 2.87
CA LEU A 49 -34.38 -27.13 1.69
C LEU A 49 -33.84 -28.56 1.75
N GLU A 50 -33.92 -29.21 2.91
CA GLU A 50 -33.42 -30.59 3.11
C GLU A 50 -34.34 -31.67 2.48
N ASP A 51 -35.52 -31.29 2.01
CA ASP A 51 -36.49 -32.22 1.37
C ASP A 51 -36.28 -32.41 -0.14
N GLY A 52 -35.20 -31.89 -0.74
CA GLY A 52 -34.86 -32.05 -2.15
C GLY A 52 -35.48 -30.99 -3.06
N SER A 53 -36.05 -29.95 -2.52
CA SER A 53 -36.48 -28.78 -3.29
C SER A 53 -35.30 -28.04 -3.92
N PRO A 54 -35.48 -27.39 -5.11
CA PRO A 54 -34.45 -26.53 -5.67
C PRO A 54 -33.99 -25.46 -4.66
N LEU A 55 -32.71 -25.18 -4.61
CA LEU A 55 -32.16 -24.12 -3.76
C LEU A 55 -32.81 -22.78 -4.12
N SER A 56 -33.69 -22.26 -3.23
CA SER A 56 -34.36 -21.02 -3.48
C SER A 56 -33.73 -19.87 -2.70
N MET A 57 -33.36 -18.79 -3.41
CA MET A 57 -33.00 -17.53 -2.82
C MET A 57 -34.28 -16.75 -2.48
N THR A 58 -34.80 -16.92 -1.27
CA THR A 58 -35.92 -16.09 -0.80
C THR A 58 -35.39 -14.91 -0.01
N GLY A 59 -35.48 -13.71 -0.58
CA GLY A 59 -35.20 -12.46 0.11
C GLY A 59 -36.49 -11.87 0.69
N ARG A 60 -36.54 -11.62 1.98
CA ARG A 60 -37.51 -10.69 2.58
C ARG A 60 -36.85 -9.33 2.72
N VAL A 61 -37.51 -8.32 2.18
CA VAL A 61 -37.08 -6.94 2.35
C VAL A 61 -37.56 -6.46 3.71
N PHE A 62 -36.63 -6.14 4.61
CA PHE A 62 -36.93 -5.39 5.82
C PHE A 62 -36.28 -4.00 5.69
N ALA A 63 -37.09 -2.97 5.78
CA ALA A 63 -36.61 -1.63 6.08
C ALA A 63 -36.45 -1.52 7.60
N GLU A 64 -35.30 -1.86 8.13
CA GLU A 64 -34.90 -1.39 9.45
C GLU A 64 -34.08 -0.12 9.25
N GLU A 65 -34.51 0.97 9.87
CA GLU A 65 -33.69 2.17 10.00
C GLU A 65 -32.41 1.78 10.76
N SER A 66 -31.32 1.65 10.05
CA SER A 66 -30.01 1.53 10.68
C SER A 66 -29.65 2.89 11.27
N GLN A 67 -29.39 2.94 12.58
CA GLN A 67 -28.77 4.10 13.19
C GLN A 67 -27.44 4.39 12.47
N PRO A 68 -27.11 5.67 12.17
CA PRO A 68 -25.84 6.01 11.56
C PRO A 68 -24.71 5.56 12.46
N LEU A 69 -23.78 4.78 11.93
CA LEU A 69 -22.46 4.57 12.54
C LEU A 69 -21.76 5.93 12.51
N ASP A 70 -21.35 6.39 13.70
CA ASP A 70 -20.74 7.67 14.00
C ASP A 70 -20.08 8.45 12.86
N GLY A 71 -20.63 9.60 12.55
CA GLY A 71 -19.83 10.80 12.29
C GLY A 71 -19.50 11.14 10.84
N ASP A 72 -19.93 10.43 9.80
CA ASP A 72 -19.69 10.82 8.42
C ASP A 72 -20.97 11.11 7.64
N ALA A 73 -21.15 12.39 7.25
CA ALA A 73 -22.36 12.92 6.62
C ALA A 73 -22.66 12.38 5.20
N ASN A 74 -21.86 11.42 4.72
CA ASN A 74 -22.02 10.77 3.42
C ASN A 74 -22.47 9.31 3.47
N THR A 75 -22.95 8.84 4.61
CA THR A 75 -23.52 7.50 4.71
C THR A 75 -24.90 7.51 4.07
N ILE A 76 -24.97 7.07 2.82
CA ILE A 76 -26.24 6.73 2.17
C ILE A 76 -26.90 5.66 3.04
N ALA A 77 -28.09 5.95 3.55
CA ALA A 77 -28.91 4.99 4.27
C ALA A 77 -29.11 3.75 3.38
N ARG A 78 -28.37 2.68 3.64
CA ARG A 78 -28.53 1.42 2.92
C ARG A 78 -29.69 0.68 3.56
N ALA A 79 -30.73 0.49 2.81
CA ALA A 79 -31.78 -0.42 3.20
C ALA A 79 -31.19 -1.83 3.29
N THR A 80 -31.40 -2.49 4.41
CA THR A 80 -30.96 -3.86 4.66
C THR A 80 -31.97 -4.84 4.06
N TYR A 81 -31.48 -5.70 3.18
CA TYR A 81 -32.26 -6.81 2.63
C TYR A 81 -31.83 -8.12 3.26
N ARG A 82 -32.76 -9.02 3.48
CA ARG A 82 -32.45 -10.42 3.70
C ARG A 82 -32.39 -11.16 2.37
N CYS A 83 -31.24 -11.62 1.96
CA CYS A 83 -31.10 -12.53 0.82
C CYS A 83 -30.13 -13.65 1.20
N GLY A 84 -30.40 -14.85 0.68
CA GLY A 84 -29.44 -15.93 0.76
C GLY A 84 -28.21 -15.62 -0.10
N THR A 85 -27.02 -15.87 0.44
CA THR A 85 -25.78 -15.84 -0.31
C THR A 85 -25.27 -17.27 -0.49
N PHE A 86 -25.09 -17.70 -1.74
CA PHE A 86 -24.48 -19.00 -2.02
C PHE A 86 -22.96 -18.84 -2.02
N VAL A 87 -22.24 -19.69 -1.28
CA VAL A 87 -20.78 -19.61 -1.11
C VAL A 87 -20.14 -20.93 -1.55
N ILE A 88 -19.08 -20.83 -2.33
CA ILE A 88 -18.10 -21.89 -2.54
C ILE A 88 -16.80 -21.44 -1.89
N ALA A 89 -16.34 -22.15 -0.89
CA ALA A 89 -15.06 -21.94 -0.23
C ALA A 89 -13.96 -22.81 -0.87
N ASP A 90 -12.70 -22.53 -0.51
CA ASP A 90 -11.50 -23.27 -0.93
C ASP A 90 -11.22 -23.30 -2.44
N LEU A 91 -11.81 -22.38 -3.19
CA LEU A 91 -11.39 -22.15 -4.56
C LEU A 91 -10.02 -21.46 -4.60
N PRO A 92 -9.06 -21.92 -5.41
CA PRO A 92 -7.82 -21.18 -5.63
C PRO A 92 -8.06 -19.73 -6.02
N ALA A 93 -7.19 -18.82 -5.55
CA ALA A 93 -7.26 -17.39 -5.84
C ALA A 93 -6.86 -17.10 -7.31
N CYS A 94 -7.64 -17.54 -8.26
CA CYS A 94 -7.44 -17.38 -9.71
C CYS A 94 -8.71 -16.88 -10.39
N ASP A 95 -8.71 -16.81 -11.71
CA ASP A 95 -9.91 -16.46 -12.45
C ASP A 95 -10.82 -17.67 -12.62
N TRP A 96 -12.10 -17.45 -12.35
CA TRP A 96 -13.12 -18.47 -12.51
C TRP A 96 -14.19 -18.01 -13.49
N ARG A 97 -14.49 -18.83 -14.50
CA ARG A 97 -15.70 -18.69 -15.31
C ARG A 97 -16.84 -19.29 -14.52
N VAL A 98 -17.82 -18.44 -14.25
CA VAL A 98 -19.04 -18.83 -13.53
C VAL A 98 -20.19 -18.83 -14.51
N ARG A 99 -20.91 -19.92 -14.60
CA ARG A 99 -22.16 -20.03 -15.33
C ARG A 99 -23.25 -20.43 -14.35
N ALA A 100 -24.21 -19.53 -14.15
CA ALA A 100 -25.28 -19.72 -13.19
C ALA A 100 -26.66 -19.59 -13.86
N THR A 101 -27.56 -20.50 -13.56
CA THR A 101 -28.94 -20.50 -14.05
C THR A 101 -29.87 -20.18 -12.90
N PHE A 102 -30.67 -19.12 -13.05
CA PHE A 102 -31.64 -18.66 -12.09
C PHE A 102 -33.05 -18.82 -12.63
N GLY A 103 -34.00 -19.20 -11.76
CA GLY A 103 -35.41 -19.35 -12.09
C GLY A 103 -36.32 -19.25 -10.88
N GLY A 104 -37.48 -19.92 -10.90
CA GLY A 104 -38.38 -20.02 -9.77
C GLY A 104 -39.13 -18.74 -9.42
N ALA A 105 -39.02 -17.67 -10.22
CA ALA A 105 -39.77 -16.44 -10.01
C ALA A 105 -41.29 -16.69 -10.19
N ARG A 106 -42.11 -16.23 -9.22
CA ARG A 106 -43.57 -16.35 -9.31
C ARG A 106 -44.24 -15.21 -10.10
N ARG A 107 -43.49 -14.16 -10.38
CA ARG A 107 -43.86 -12.97 -11.17
C ARG A 107 -42.60 -12.40 -11.81
N GLU A 108 -42.73 -11.42 -12.68
CA GLU A 108 -41.57 -10.70 -13.22
C GLU A 108 -40.83 -9.97 -12.12
N GLU A 109 -39.54 -10.31 -11.93
CA GLU A 109 -38.64 -9.74 -10.94
C GLU A 109 -37.40 -9.16 -11.62
N ARG A 110 -37.07 -7.89 -11.34
CA ARG A 110 -35.81 -7.26 -11.73
C ARG A 110 -34.82 -7.43 -10.63
N VAL A 111 -33.76 -8.13 -10.91
CA VAL A 111 -32.74 -8.51 -9.92
C VAL A 111 -31.34 -8.16 -10.39
N GLU A 112 -30.46 -7.98 -9.45
CA GLU A 112 -29.03 -7.81 -9.67
C GLU A 112 -28.27 -8.95 -9.01
N LEU A 113 -27.43 -9.64 -9.78
CA LEU A 113 -26.49 -10.62 -9.25
C LEU A 113 -25.28 -9.87 -8.71
N VAL A 114 -25.04 -10.06 -7.43
CA VAL A 114 -23.86 -9.56 -6.71
C VAL A 114 -22.90 -10.71 -6.49
N VAL A 115 -21.65 -10.50 -6.83
CA VAL A 115 -20.59 -11.52 -6.73
C VAL A 115 -19.45 -10.93 -5.93
N ASN A 116 -19.09 -11.57 -4.82
CA ASN A 116 -18.05 -11.11 -3.92
C ASN A 116 -18.19 -9.61 -3.60
N ASP A 117 -19.37 -9.24 -3.11
CA ASP A 117 -19.73 -7.87 -2.76
C ASP A 117 -19.80 -6.85 -3.92
N LEU A 118 -19.61 -7.27 -5.16
CA LEU A 118 -19.67 -6.38 -6.32
C LEU A 118 -20.90 -6.68 -7.19
N PRO A 119 -21.72 -5.68 -7.53
CA PRO A 119 -22.80 -5.82 -8.52
C PRO A 119 -22.19 -6.22 -9.87
N ARG A 120 -22.71 -7.26 -10.49
CA ARG A 120 -22.18 -7.78 -11.76
C ARG A 120 -23.19 -7.74 -12.90
N ILE A 121 -24.38 -8.28 -12.69
CA ILE A 121 -25.34 -8.49 -13.76
C ILE A 121 -26.74 -8.12 -13.30
N ARG A 122 -27.41 -7.26 -14.04
CA ARG A 122 -28.85 -7.01 -13.91
C ARG A 122 -29.61 -7.93 -14.85
N MET A 123 -30.66 -8.56 -14.34
CA MET A 123 -31.48 -9.47 -15.11
C MET A 123 -32.95 -9.38 -14.71
N THR A 124 -33.84 -9.83 -15.62
CA THR A 124 -35.27 -9.99 -15.35
C THR A 124 -35.56 -11.48 -15.30
N LEU A 125 -36.11 -11.93 -14.19
CA LEU A 125 -36.65 -13.30 -14.03
C LEU A 125 -38.15 -13.27 -14.23
N ARG A 126 -38.70 -14.21 -15.02
CA ARG A 126 -40.11 -14.36 -15.31
C ARG A 126 -40.62 -15.68 -14.81
N PRO A 127 -41.95 -15.78 -14.49
CA PRO A 127 -42.55 -17.06 -14.15
C PRO A 127 -42.26 -18.13 -15.22
N ASP A 128 -42.05 -19.35 -14.76
CA ASP A 128 -41.88 -20.53 -15.59
C ASP A 128 -40.71 -20.46 -16.61
N THR A 129 -39.78 -19.53 -16.39
CA THR A 129 -38.56 -19.39 -17.22
C THR A 129 -37.31 -19.41 -16.37
N SER A 130 -36.23 -19.85 -17.00
CA SER A 130 -34.88 -19.77 -16.41
C SER A 130 -34.00 -18.81 -17.19
N LYS A 131 -33.07 -18.15 -16.48
CA LYS A 131 -32.09 -17.24 -17.05
C LYS A 131 -30.70 -17.71 -16.69
N THR A 132 -29.93 -18.07 -17.70
CA THR A 132 -28.50 -18.39 -17.53
C THR A 132 -27.67 -17.13 -17.74
N VAL A 133 -26.72 -16.90 -16.85
CA VAL A 133 -25.72 -15.85 -16.94
C VAL A 133 -24.34 -16.48 -16.89
N GLU A 134 -23.39 -15.89 -17.62
CA GLU A 134 -22.00 -16.33 -17.63
C GLU A 134 -21.09 -15.12 -17.49
N PHE A 135 -20.07 -15.22 -16.64
CA PHE A 135 -19.09 -14.16 -16.40
C PHE A 135 -17.80 -14.76 -15.88
N VAL A 136 -16.71 -14.00 -15.95
CA VAL A 136 -15.44 -14.33 -15.33
C VAL A 136 -15.26 -13.46 -14.09
N VAL A 137 -14.90 -14.07 -12.97
CA VAL A 137 -14.61 -13.39 -11.71
C VAL A 137 -13.20 -13.73 -11.25
N PRO A 138 -12.37 -12.74 -10.97
CA PRO A 138 -11.11 -12.94 -10.27
C PRO A 138 -11.42 -13.19 -8.78
N LEU A 139 -10.95 -14.29 -8.22
CA LEU A 139 -11.03 -14.55 -6.80
C LEU A 139 -9.68 -14.27 -6.13
N ASP A 140 -9.74 -13.64 -4.98
CA ASP A 140 -8.60 -13.37 -4.11
C ASP A 140 -8.74 -14.05 -2.75
N ARG A 141 -9.98 -14.11 -2.24
CA ARG A 141 -10.32 -14.65 -0.91
C ARG A 141 -10.55 -16.15 -0.90
N ARG A 142 -10.18 -16.83 -1.97
CA ARG A 142 -10.36 -18.29 -2.14
C ARG A 142 -11.81 -18.75 -1.98
N ARG A 143 -12.76 -17.85 -2.20
CA ARG A 143 -14.20 -18.17 -2.13
C ARG A 143 -14.99 -17.36 -3.15
N LEU A 144 -16.03 -17.97 -3.67
CA LEU A 144 -17.01 -17.36 -4.55
C LEU A 144 -18.31 -17.19 -3.78
N GLU A 145 -18.81 -15.96 -3.74
CA GLU A 145 -20.09 -15.63 -3.12
C GLU A 145 -21.04 -15.09 -4.19
N LEU A 146 -22.22 -15.69 -4.29
CA LEU A 146 -23.29 -15.29 -5.22
C LEU A 146 -24.51 -14.87 -4.42
N CYS A 147 -24.96 -13.63 -4.61
CA CYS A 147 -26.16 -13.09 -3.97
C CYS A 147 -27.05 -12.43 -5.03
N VAL A 148 -28.35 -12.63 -4.97
CA VAL A 148 -29.31 -11.97 -5.86
C VAL A 148 -30.12 -10.96 -5.04
N VAL A 149 -30.08 -9.71 -5.46
CA VAL A 149 -30.78 -8.60 -4.80
C VAL A 149 -31.78 -7.95 -5.74
N PRO A 150 -32.91 -7.38 -5.26
CA PRO A 150 -33.81 -6.62 -6.12
C PRO A 150 -33.14 -5.33 -6.59
N VAL A 151 -33.38 -4.95 -7.86
CA VAL A 151 -32.85 -3.67 -8.43
C VAL A 151 -33.60 -2.47 -7.84
N GLU A 152 -34.90 -2.61 -7.61
CA GLU A 152 -35.75 -1.56 -7.06
C GLU A 152 -36.31 -1.99 -5.72
N MET A 153 -36.30 -1.06 -4.76
CA MET A 153 -36.94 -1.26 -3.48
C MET A 153 -38.44 -1.42 -3.68
N PRO A 154 -39.05 -2.54 -3.28
CA PRO A 154 -40.49 -2.59 -3.24
C PRO A 154 -41.00 -1.57 -2.21
N GLY A 155 -41.96 -0.77 -2.57
CA GLY A 155 -42.66 0.11 -1.63
C GLY A 155 -43.45 -0.64 -0.54
N ASP A 156 -43.49 -1.98 -0.63
CA ASP A 156 -44.16 -2.88 0.28
C ASP A 156 -43.11 -3.80 0.93
N SER A 157 -42.87 -3.61 2.21
CA SER A 157 -41.91 -4.38 3.03
C SER A 157 -42.28 -5.86 3.23
N SER A 158 -43.52 -6.25 2.88
CA SER A 158 -43.98 -7.66 2.91
C SER A 158 -43.61 -8.43 1.64
N ARG A 159 -43.06 -7.77 0.64
CA ARG A 159 -42.73 -8.38 -0.65
C ARG A 159 -41.57 -9.34 -0.52
N VAL A 160 -41.80 -10.62 -0.85
CA VAL A 160 -40.80 -11.66 -0.93
C VAL A 160 -40.31 -11.78 -2.37
N LEU A 161 -39.03 -11.51 -2.61
CA LEU A 161 -38.34 -11.85 -3.85
C LEU A 161 -38.10 -13.37 -3.89
N ARG A 162 -38.45 -14.01 -5.01
CA ARG A 162 -38.06 -15.38 -5.29
C ARG A 162 -37.14 -15.45 -6.49
N ALA A 163 -35.94 -15.94 -6.24
CA ALA A 163 -34.98 -16.31 -7.26
C ALA A 163 -34.32 -17.62 -6.81
N GLU A 164 -34.37 -18.63 -7.65
CA GLU A 164 -33.80 -19.95 -7.37
C GLU A 164 -32.53 -20.09 -8.19
N LEU A 165 -31.41 -20.43 -7.54
CA LEU A 165 -30.21 -20.89 -8.22
C LEU A 165 -30.41 -22.38 -8.58
N GLN A 166 -30.66 -22.66 -9.85
CA GLN A 166 -31.03 -23.98 -10.34
C GLN A 166 -29.80 -24.80 -10.77
N GLU A 167 -28.80 -24.13 -11.34
CA GLU A 167 -27.56 -24.74 -11.80
C GLU A 167 -26.40 -23.78 -11.63
N LEU A 168 -25.25 -24.30 -11.23
CA LEU A 168 -24.00 -23.55 -11.11
C LEU A 168 -22.86 -24.41 -11.65
N SER A 169 -22.08 -23.82 -12.57
CA SER A 169 -20.83 -24.38 -13.06
C SER A 169 -19.72 -23.35 -12.85
N VAL A 170 -18.60 -23.81 -12.30
CA VAL A 170 -17.40 -23.00 -12.12
C VAL A 170 -16.22 -23.71 -12.78
N GLU A 171 -15.45 -22.97 -13.58
CA GLU A 171 -14.31 -23.46 -14.34
C GLU A 171 -13.13 -22.53 -14.18
N ARG A 172 -11.96 -23.04 -13.84
CA ARG A 172 -10.73 -22.24 -13.77
C ARG A 172 -10.36 -21.69 -15.14
N VAL A 173 -10.06 -20.40 -15.21
CA VAL A 173 -9.62 -19.72 -16.42
C VAL A 173 -8.15 -19.37 -16.27
N SER A 174 -7.31 -19.98 -17.08
CA SER A 174 -5.88 -19.65 -17.12
C SER A 174 -5.66 -18.35 -17.86
N ARG A 175 -4.85 -17.45 -17.25
CA ARG A 175 -4.38 -16.24 -17.92
C ARG A 175 -3.15 -16.54 -18.76
N GLN A 176 -2.99 -15.78 -19.82
CA GLN A 176 -1.75 -15.81 -20.58
C GLN A 176 -0.66 -15.03 -19.86
N ARG A 177 0.56 -15.53 -19.92
CA ARG A 177 1.73 -14.80 -19.44
C ARG A 177 1.86 -13.47 -20.17
N ALA A 178 2.21 -12.42 -19.45
CA ALA A 178 2.47 -11.12 -20.05
C ALA A 178 3.66 -11.20 -21.04
N ALA A 179 3.58 -10.44 -22.15
CA ALA A 179 4.63 -10.41 -23.16
C ALA A 179 5.97 -9.82 -22.63
N ARG A 180 5.92 -9.01 -21.58
CA ARG A 180 7.07 -8.43 -20.89
C ARG A 180 6.99 -8.72 -19.41
N PRO A 181 8.13 -8.81 -18.71
CA PRO A 181 8.13 -8.92 -17.26
C PRO A 181 7.37 -7.76 -16.60
N ARG A 182 6.60 -8.04 -15.58
CA ARG A 182 5.85 -7.05 -14.80
C ARG A 182 6.12 -7.25 -13.32
N ILE A 183 6.17 -6.15 -12.60
CA ILE A 183 6.38 -6.10 -11.15
C ILE A 183 5.21 -5.36 -10.54
N PHE A 184 4.53 -5.98 -9.59
CA PHE A 184 3.46 -5.38 -8.81
C PHE A 184 3.95 -5.15 -7.38
N VAL A 185 3.67 -3.98 -6.82
CA VAL A 185 4.04 -3.63 -5.44
C VAL A 185 2.78 -3.49 -4.60
N ALA A 186 2.59 -4.40 -3.66
CA ALA A 186 1.59 -4.34 -2.60
C ALA A 186 2.29 -3.94 -1.30
N ALA A 187 2.08 -2.72 -0.84
CA ALA A 187 2.83 -2.18 0.30
C ALA A 187 2.13 -0.97 0.93
N ASP A 188 2.76 -0.38 1.92
CA ASP A 188 2.26 0.77 2.66
C ASP A 188 2.89 2.12 2.24
N SER A 189 2.98 3.08 3.18
CA SER A 189 3.51 4.43 2.94
C SER A 189 4.99 4.46 2.59
N THR A 190 5.78 3.48 2.99
CA THR A 190 7.22 3.46 2.74
C THR A 190 7.55 3.21 1.28
N SER A 191 6.61 2.62 0.50
CA SER A 191 6.74 2.39 -0.93
C SER A 191 5.84 3.27 -1.81
N GLN A 192 4.87 3.99 -1.21
CA GLN A 192 3.88 4.80 -1.94
C GLN A 192 4.53 5.82 -2.88
N THR A 193 3.87 6.12 -4.01
CA THR A 193 4.20 7.29 -4.82
C THR A 193 3.55 8.53 -4.20
N TYR A 194 4.35 9.53 -3.86
CA TYR A 194 3.91 10.78 -3.26
C TYR A 194 3.73 11.87 -4.30
N PHE A 195 2.83 12.82 -4.03
CA PHE A 195 2.64 13.99 -4.89
C PHE A 195 3.76 15.02 -4.68
N ASP A 196 4.01 15.85 -5.69
CA ASP A 196 5.10 16.83 -5.63
C ASP A 196 4.99 17.81 -4.45
N TYR A 197 3.76 18.14 -4.02
CA TYR A 197 3.56 19.03 -2.87
C TYR A 197 3.89 18.37 -1.51
N GLU A 198 4.07 17.06 -1.47
CA GLU A 198 4.45 16.31 -0.26
C GLU A 198 5.98 16.17 -0.14
N ARG A 199 6.74 16.61 -1.17
CA ARG A 199 8.21 16.52 -1.15
C ARG A 199 8.80 17.25 0.04
N PRO A 200 9.86 16.68 0.68
CA PRO A 200 10.74 15.62 0.20
C PRO A 200 10.26 14.20 0.53
N GLN A 201 9.06 14.02 1.11
CA GLN A 201 8.55 12.67 1.40
C GLN A 201 8.42 11.85 0.12
N SER A 202 8.89 10.60 0.17
CA SER A 202 8.96 9.72 -0.99
C SER A 202 8.94 8.26 -0.55
N GLY A 203 8.40 7.38 -1.39
CA GLY A 203 8.44 5.94 -1.16
C GLY A 203 9.36 5.24 -2.16
N TRP A 204 10.00 4.15 -1.74
CA TRP A 204 10.96 3.45 -2.59
C TRP A 204 10.34 2.90 -3.88
N GLY A 205 9.05 2.54 -3.87
CA GLY A 205 8.37 2.00 -5.04
C GLY A 205 8.28 2.96 -6.22
N GLU A 206 8.32 4.29 -5.97
CA GLU A 206 8.34 5.28 -7.04
C GLU A 206 9.71 5.44 -7.71
N TRP A 207 10.79 4.89 -7.10
CA TRP A 207 12.15 4.97 -7.61
C TRP A 207 12.70 3.65 -8.12
N LEU A 208 11.93 2.56 -8.04
CA LEU A 208 12.40 1.24 -8.45
C LEU A 208 12.81 1.20 -9.93
N TYR A 209 12.06 1.90 -10.81
CA TYR A 209 12.38 2.03 -12.23
C TYR A 209 13.77 2.63 -12.47
N TRP A 210 14.21 3.54 -11.59
CA TRP A 210 15.50 4.20 -11.72
C TRP A 210 16.66 3.22 -11.78
N PHE A 211 16.55 2.12 -11.04
CA PHE A 211 17.55 1.06 -10.99
C PHE A 211 17.29 -0.10 -11.96
N LEU A 212 16.08 -0.21 -12.49
CA LEU A 212 15.70 -1.31 -13.39
C LEU A 212 15.65 -0.90 -14.87
N TYR A 213 15.85 0.39 -15.18
CA TYR A 213 15.88 0.90 -16.56
C TYR A 213 17.24 1.49 -16.86
N SER A 214 17.81 1.11 -18.01
CA SER A 214 19.17 1.47 -18.39
C SER A 214 19.40 2.97 -18.66
N ASP A 215 18.32 3.71 -18.92
CA ASP A 215 18.33 5.16 -19.13
C ASP A 215 17.82 5.94 -17.89
N HIS A 216 17.57 5.25 -16.79
CA HIS A 216 17.02 5.81 -15.55
C HIS A 216 15.75 6.65 -15.77
N ALA A 217 14.96 6.36 -16.82
CA ALA A 217 13.79 7.13 -17.21
C ALA A 217 12.55 6.26 -17.35
N ALA A 218 11.41 6.77 -16.94
CA ALA A 218 10.13 6.12 -17.09
C ALA A 218 9.06 7.10 -17.59
N LYS A 219 8.16 6.60 -18.42
CA LYS A 219 6.84 7.20 -18.55
C LYS A 219 6.04 6.79 -17.33
N VAL A 220 5.49 7.78 -16.63
CA VAL A 220 4.72 7.54 -15.40
C VAL A 220 3.27 7.89 -15.67
N ASP A 221 2.41 6.88 -15.61
CA ASP A 221 0.97 7.04 -15.80
C ASP A 221 0.23 6.69 -14.49
N HIS A 222 -0.99 7.19 -14.32
CA HIS A 222 -1.87 6.72 -13.26
C HIS A 222 -2.32 5.28 -13.57
N ASP A 223 -2.31 4.41 -12.55
CA ASP A 223 -2.86 3.06 -12.71
C ASP A 223 -4.39 3.11 -12.68
N ILE A 224 -4.99 3.15 -13.87
CA ILE A 224 -6.45 3.21 -14.04
C ILE A 224 -7.19 1.97 -13.55
N THR A 225 -6.47 0.90 -13.22
CA THR A 225 -7.04 -0.35 -12.68
C THR A 225 -7.01 -0.37 -11.15
N SER A 226 -6.57 0.74 -10.53
CA SER A 226 -6.58 0.97 -9.08
C SER A 226 -7.43 2.21 -8.76
N ASP A 227 -8.18 2.16 -7.68
CA ASP A 227 -8.96 3.29 -7.16
C ASP A 227 -8.11 4.30 -6.36
N ALA A 228 -6.89 3.91 -5.98
CA ALA A 228 -6.00 4.77 -5.22
C ALA A 228 -5.32 5.81 -6.12
N LYS A 229 -5.49 7.10 -5.80
CA LYS A 229 -4.92 8.22 -6.57
C LYS A 229 -3.38 8.19 -6.63
N GLN A 230 -2.72 7.53 -5.69
CA GLN A 230 -1.27 7.38 -5.59
C GLN A 230 -0.72 6.26 -6.48
N SER A 231 -1.58 5.33 -6.93
CA SER A 231 -1.11 4.20 -7.75
C SER A 231 -0.56 4.65 -9.09
N ARG A 232 0.62 4.16 -9.45
CA ARG A 232 1.34 4.53 -10.68
C ARG A 232 1.83 3.31 -11.44
N VAL A 233 1.86 3.47 -12.75
CA VAL A 233 2.50 2.53 -13.67
C VAL A 233 3.73 3.21 -14.25
N PHE A 234 4.88 2.55 -14.11
CA PHE A 234 6.15 3.00 -14.69
C PHE A 234 6.45 2.12 -15.90
N ILE A 235 6.66 2.75 -17.03
CA ILE A 235 6.87 2.10 -18.34
C ILE A 235 8.16 2.64 -18.96
N GLY A 236 9.06 1.73 -19.33
CA GLY A 236 10.35 2.07 -19.93
C GLY A 236 10.99 0.87 -20.63
N ASN A 237 12.31 0.82 -20.65
CA ASN A 237 13.09 -0.22 -21.29
C ASN A 237 13.35 -1.47 -20.44
N GLY A 238 12.82 -1.50 -19.20
CA GLY A 238 12.85 -2.63 -18.28
C GLY A 238 11.45 -3.25 -18.05
N PRO A 239 11.23 -3.92 -16.90
CA PRO A 239 9.93 -4.45 -16.52
C PRO A 239 8.90 -3.34 -16.32
N THR A 240 7.64 -3.57 -16.66
CA THR A 240 6.57 -2.63 -16.28
C THR A 240 6.30 -2.74 -14.78
N ILE A 241 6.33 -1.63 -14.07
CA ILE A 241 6.17 -1.59 -12.61
C ILE A 241 4.83 -0.96 -12.25
N PHE A 242 4.01 -1.69 -11.51
CA PHE A 242 2.74 -1.22 -10.94
C PHE A 242 2.96 -0.96 -9.44
N ASN A 243 3.22 0.30 -9.09
CA ASN A 243 3.33 0.69 -7.68
C ASN A 243 1.95 0.97 -7.10
N ARG A 244 1.45 0.07 -6.28
CA ARG A 244 0.18 0.16 -5.55
C ARG A 244 0.38 0.31 -4.04
N GLY A 245 1.56 0.72 -3.60
CA GLY A 245 1.80 1.11 -2.22
C GLY A 245 0.87 2.23 -1.79
N LEU A 246 0.28 2.11 -0.59
CA LEU A 246 -0.67 3.08 -0.08
C LEU A 246 -0.51 3.29 1.42
N GLY A 247 -0.30 4.54 1.80
CA GLY A 247 -0.01 4.95 3.15
C GLY A 247 -1.03 4.48 4.18
N GLY A 248 -0.51 4.00 5.30
CA GLY A 248 -1.31 3.58 6.44
C GLY A 248 -2.03 2.24 6.28
N ARG A 249 -1.71 1.43 5.29
CA ARG A 249 -2.32 0.11 5.10
C ARG A 249 -1.47 -0.96 5.74
N SER A 250 -2.15 -1.93 6.36
CA SER A 250 -1.64 -3.22 6.81
C SER A 250 -2.11 -4.30 5.83
N LEU A 251 -1.60 -5.53 5.94
CA LEU A 251 -2.13 -6.69 5.20
C LEU A 251 -3.66 -6.75 5.33
N LYS A 252 -4.18 -6.60 6.56
CA LYS A 252 -5.61 -6.63 6.83
C LYS A 252 -6.36 -5.53 6.10
N SER A 253 -6.04 -4.26 6.32
CA SER A 253 -6.78 -3.14 5.73
C SER A 253 -6.62 -3.08 4.21
N TYR A 254 -5.47 -3.45 3.67
CA TYR A 254 -5.23 -3.53 2.23
C TYR A 254 -6.14 -4.59 1.56
N ARG A 255 -6.35 -5.72 2.23
CA ARG A 255 -7.30 -6.76 1.80
C ARG A 255 -8.75 -6.32 2.00
N ASP A 256 -9.12 -5.84 3.19
CA ASP A 256 -10.49 -5.48 3.54
C ASP A 256 -11.05 -4.37 2.65
N GLU A 257 -10.17 -3.47 2.15
CA GLU A 257 -10.50 -2.43 1.18
C GLU A 257 -10.57 -2.95 -0.28
N GLY A 258 -10.39 -4.25 -0.54
CA GLY A 258 -10.40 -4.86 -1.87
C GLY A 258 -9.19 -4.52 -2.74
N ARG A 259 -8.11 -3.99 -2.17
CA ARG A 259 -6.91 -3.57 -2.91
C ARG A 259 -6.08 -4.74 -3.39
N LEU A 260 -5.97 -5.79 -2.57
CA LEU A 260 -5.34 -7.04 -2.99
C LEU A 260 -6.09 -7.65 -4.16
N ASP A 261 -7.43 -7.69 -4.12
CA ASP A 261 -8.30 -8.19 -5.20
C ASP A 261 -8.06 -7.43 -6.50
N SER A 262 -8.05 -6.10 -6.39
CA SER A 262 -7.78 -5.21 -7.52
C SER A 262 -6.39 -5.49 -8.12
N LEU A 263 -5.36 -5.72 -7.30
CA LEU A 263 -4.02 -6.08 -7.75
C LEU A 263 -4.03 -7.45 -8.43
N LEU A 264 -4.53 -8.46 -7.76
CA LEU A 264 -4.57 -9.84 -8.27
C LEU A 264 -5.42 -9.97 -9.54
N SER A 265 -6.40 -9.08 -9.73
CA SER A 265 -7.19 -9.02 -10.97
C SER A 265 -6.34 -8.71 -12.20
N GLN A 266 -5.19 -8.08 -12.04
CA GLN A 266 -4.26 -7.71 -13.12
C GLN A 266 -3.07 -8.66 -13.25
N VAL A 267 -2.74 -9.39 -12.19
CA VAL A 267 -1.57 -10.30 -12.16
C VAL A 267 -1.77 -11.48 -13.11
N CYS A 268 -0.73 -11.80 -13.86
CA CYS A 268 -0.66 -12.92 -14.78
C CYS A 268 0.47 -13.90 -14.42
N PRO A 269 0.45 -15.12 -14.96
CA PRO A 269 1.53 -16.09 -14.75
C PRO A 269 2.91 -15.51 -15.03
N GLY A 270 3.82 -15.70 -14.06
CA GLY A 270 5.20 -15.24 -14.14
C GLY A 270 5.44 -13.76 -13.82
N ASP A 271 4.43 -12.99 -13.43
CA ASP A 271 4.62 -11.67 -12.83
C ASP A 271 5.25 -11.77 -11.46
N ILE A 272 5.99 -10.76 -11.05
CA ILE A 272 6.59 -10.67 -9.72
C ILE A 272 5.73 -9.76 -8.85
N CYS A 273 5.32 -10.24 -7.67
CA CYS A 273 4.56 -9.46 -6.70
C CYS A 273 5.41 -9.19 -5.46
N LEU A 274 5.78 -7.94 -5.25
CA LEU A 274 6.51 -7.45 -4.08
C LEU A 274 5.52 -7.15 -2.97
N ILE A 275 5.70 -7.76 -1.82
CA ILE A 275 4.81 -7.64 -0.66
C ILE A 275 5.62 -7.08 0.50
N GLN A 276 5.30 -5.85 0.93
CA GLN A 276 5.97 -5.18 2.05
C GLN A 276 4.95 -4.61 3.02
N PHE A 277 4.82 -5.22 4.17
CA PHE A 277 3.97 -4.80 5.29
C PHE A 277 4.63 -5.21 6.61
N GLY A 278 4.16 -4.67 7.74
CA GLY A 278 4.71 -4.95 9.07
C GLY A 278 4.82 -3.72 9.97
N CYS A 279 4.61 -2.52 9.41
CA CYS A 279 4.63 -1.27 10.15
C CYS A 279 3.24 -0.93 10.75
N ASN A 280 2.20 -0.93 9.93
CA ASN A 280 0.87 -0.52 10.34
C ASN A 280 0.14 -1.58 11.18
N GLU A 281 0.53 -2.83 11.06
CA GLU A 281 0.05 -3.97 11.85
C GLU A 281 0.28 -3.79 13.35
N THR A 282 1.30 -3.04 13.72
CA THR A 282 1.67 -2.81 15.14
C THR A 282 0.75 -1.81 15.84
N SER A 283 -0.14 -1.15 15.13
CA SER A 283 -0.95 -0.03 15.63
C SER A 283 -2.15 -0.50 16.44
N THR A 284 -1.96 -0.90 17.68
CA THR A 284 -3.01 -1.42 18.59
C THR A 284 -4.18 -0.47 18.80
N ASN A 285 -3.97 0.85 18.66
CA ASN A 285 -4.99 1.87 18.75
C ASN A 285 -5.80 2.09 17.45
N ARG A 286 -5.52 1.28 16.40
CA ARG A 286 -6.18 1.35 15.10
C ARG A 286 -6.65 -0.04 14.68
N PRO A 287 -7.79 -0.54 15.20
CA PRO A 287 -8.22 -1.93 15.04
C PRO A 287 -8.42 -2.35 13.56
N MET A 288 -8.69 -1.39 12.66
CA MET A 288 -8.81 -1.66 11.22
C MET A 288 -7.49 -2.06 10.56
N ARG A 289 -6.35 -1.77 11.20
CA ARG A 289 -5.01 -2.06 10.69
C ARG A 289 -4.28 -3.09 11.54
N TYR A 290 -4.56 -3.08 12.83
CA TYR A 290 -3.87 -3.93 13.80
C TYR A 290 -4.06 -5.40 13.47
N ILE A 291 -2.95 -6.13 13.49
CA ILE A 291 -2.88 -7.58 13.41
C ILE A 291 -2.03 -8.04 14.59
N PRO A 292 -2.53 -8.84 15.52
CA PRO A 292 -1.69 -9.46 16.56
C PRO A 292 -0.53 -10.25 15.94
N LEU A 293 0.62 -10.26 16.62
CA LEU A 293 1.82 -10.90 16.08
C LEU A 293 1.62 -12.41 15.82
N ASP A 294 0.86 -13.07 16.66
CA ASP A 294 0.51 -14.51 16.55
C ASP A 294 -0.41 -14.80 15.37
N GLU A 295 -1.19 -13.82 14.92
CA GLU A 295 -2.02 -13.92 13.72
C GLU A 295 -1.28 -13.50 12.43
N TYR A 296 -0.21 -12.68 12.53
CA TYR A 296 0.45 -12.07 11.39
C TYR A 296 1.01 -13.09 10.40
N ARG A 297 1.50 -14.24 10.88
CA ARG A 297 1.99 -15.33 10.04
C ARG A 297 0.94 -15.77 9.01
N SER A 298 -0.28 -16.04 9.46
CA SER A 298 -1.35 -16.51 8.58
C SER A 298 -1.74 -15.49 7.51
N TRP A 299 -1.66 -14.19 7.83
CA TRP A 299 -1.88 -13.12 6.86
C TRP A 299 -0.79 -13.07 5.80
N VAL A 300 0.49 -13.23 6.17
CA VAL A 300 1.61 -13.27 5.21
C VAL A 300 1.49 -14.47 4.30
N GLU A 301 1.21 -15.65 4.87
CA GLU A 301 1.02 -16.89 4.11
C GLU A 301 -0.11 -16.79 3.10
N ASP A 302 -1.23 -16.20 3.50
CA ASP A 302 -2.39 -16.02 2.65
C ASP A 302 -2.12 -15.06 1.46
N TYR A 303 -1.30 -14.01 1.64
CA TYR A 303 -0.83 -13.17 0.53
C TYR A 303 0.09 -13.93 -0.42
N VAL A 304 1.01 -14.72 0.12
CA VAL A 304 1.89 -15.58 -0.67
C VAL A 304 1.08 -16.57 -1.50
N ASP A 305 0.15 -17.27 -0.87
CA ASP A 305 -0.71 -18.27 -1.53
C ASP A 305 -1.61 -17.62 -2.60
N SER A 306 -2.16 -16.43 -2.32
CA SER A 306 -2.98 -15.68 -3.28
C SER A 306 -2.21 -15.27 -4.54
N VAL A 307 -0.92 -14.97 -4.43
CA VAL A 307 -0.05 -14.70 -5.58
C VAL A 307 0.31 -15.99 -6.31
N CYS A 308 0.66 -17.05 -5.58
CA CYS A 308 0.99 -18.35 -6.16
C CYS A 308 -0.20 -18.96 -6.94
N ASP A 309 -1.41 -18.80 -6.43
CA ASP A 309 -2.64 -19.25 -7.10
C ASP A 309 -2.86 -18.61 -8.49
N ARG A 310 -2.16 -17.47 -8.77
CA ARG A 310 -2.11 -16.80 -10.06
C ARG A 310 -0.98 -17.28 -10.97
N ASP A 311 -0.24 -18.31 -10.59
CA ASP A 311 1.01 -18.72 -11.23
C ASP A 311 2.03 -17.58 -11.31
N ALA A 312 1.93 -16.60 -10.40
CA ALA A 312 2.84 -15.47 -10.24
C ALA A 312 3.86 -15.77 -9.12
N VAL A 313 4.83 -14.91 -8.99
CA VAL A 313 5.97 -15.13 -8.09
C VAL A 313 5.97 -14.11 -6.97
N PRO A 314 5.68 -14.50 -5.72
CA PRO A 314 5.76 -13.60 -4.58
C PRO A 314 7.21 -13.35 -4.18
N CYS A 315 7.48 -12.12 -3.71
CA CYS A 315 8.72 -11.70 -3.09
C CYS A 315 8.38 -10.87 -1.85
N LEU A 316 8.72 -11.37 -0.68
CA LEU A 316 8.52 -10.65 0.57
C LEU A 316 9.65 -9.64 0.79
N ILE A 317 9.30 -8.49 1.35
CA ILE A 317 10.26 -7.42 1.68
C ILE A 317 10.01 -6.98 3.12
N THR A 318 11.06 -6.90 3.94
CA THR A 318 10.95 -6.36 5.28
C THR A 318 10.87 -4.83 5.27
N GLU A 319 10.22 -4.26 6.28
CA GLU A 319 10.18 -2.81 6.49
C GLU A 319 11.56 -2.23 6.81
N SER A 320 11.77 -0.96 6.43
CA SER A 320 12.97 -0.24 6.84
C SER A 320 13.03 -0.07 8.37
N PRO A 321 14.22 -0.08 8.98
CA PRO A 321 14.34 0.16 10.40
C PRO A 321 13.91 1.58 10.77
N LEU A 322 13.47 1.77 12.02
CA LEU A 322 13.21 3.10 12.55
C LEU A 322 14.49 3.93 12.63
N TYR A 323 14.34 5.24 12.43
CA TYR A 323 15.43 6.18 12.68
C TYR A 323 15.99 6.06 14.10
N VAL A 324 17.29 6.05 14.19
CA VAL A 324 18.03 6.11 15.45
C VAL A 324 19.12 7.17 15.35
N GLU A 325 19.21 8.01 16.38
CA GLU A 325 20.24 9.05 16.46
C GLU A 325 21.65 8.46 16.34
N ALA A 326 22.55 9.27 15.79
CA ALA A 326 23.95 8.90 15.66
C ALA A 326 24.57 8.49 17.00
N GLY A 327 25.37 7.42 16.99
CA GLY A 327 26.05 6.88 18.17
C GLY A 327 25.15 6.08 19.12
N ARG A 328 23.87 5.90 18.79
CA ARG A 328 22.99 5.00 19.53
C ARG A 328 22.80 3.68 18.78
N THR A 329 22.78 2.57 19.52
CA THR A 329 22.37 1.28 18.98
C THR A 329 20.85 1.27 18.89
N ARG A 330 20.32 0.83 17.73
CA ARG A 330 18.89 0.63 17.58
C ARG A 330 18.44 -0.52 18.51
N PRO A 331 17.52 -0.25 19.43
CA PRO A 331 16.96 -1.32 20.24
C PRO A 331 16.10 -2.25 19.36
N HIS A 332 16.00 -3.52 19.74
CA HIS A 332 14.99 -4.41 19.19
C HIS A 332 13.60 -3.82 19.49
N GLY A 333 12.75 -3.80 18.49
CA GLY A 333 11.41 -3.21 18.57
C GLY A 333 10.36 -4.10 17.91
N VAL A 334 9.11 -3.74 18.09
CA VAL A 334 7.96 -4.51 17.58
C VAL A 334 8.02 -4.76 16.06
N PHE A 335 8.57 -3.84 15.26
CA PHE A 335 8.73 -4.04 13.81
C PHE A 335 9.71 -5.17 13.49
N ASP A 336 10.68 -5.43 14.38
CA ASP A 336 11.63 -6.52 14.22
C ASP A 336 10.96 -7.88 14.34
N ASP A 337 9.98 -8.00 15.24
CA ASP A 337 9.21 -9.23 15.45
C ASP A 337 8.37 -9.56 14.19
N TYR A 338 7.68 -8.56 13.61
CA TYR A 338 6.92 -8.75 12.37
C TYR A 338 7.82 -9.07 11.18
N ALA A 339 8.97 -8.40 11.07
CA ALA A 339 9.96 -8.71 10.03
C ALA A 339 10.48 -10.14 10.16
N GLN A 340 10.74 -10.61 11.39
CA GLN A 340 11.20 -11.97 11.65
C GLN A 340 10.19 -13.01 11.18
N VAL A 341 8.89 -12.80 11.45
CA VAL A 341 7.82 -13.69 10.98
C VAL A 341 7.80 -13.74 9.44
N ALA A 342 7.90 -12.60 8.75
CA ALA A 342 7.93 -12.57 7.29
C ALA A 342 9.14 -13.33 6.71
N ILE A 343 10.32 -13.20 7.33
CA ILE A 343 11.53 -13.94 6.95
C ILE A 343 11.34 -15.46 7.14
N GLU A 344 10.71 -15.88 8.23
CA GLU A 344 10.44 -17.30 8.49
C GLU A 344 9.46 -17.87 7.47
N VAL A 345 8.36 -17.16 7.17
CA VAL A 345 7.41 -17.57 6.13
C VAL A 345 8.10 -17.69 4.79
N ALA A 346 8.92 -16.71 4.39
CA ALA A 346 9.64 -16.77 3.12
C ALA A 346 10.52 -18.04 3.03
N ARG A 347 11.26 -18.33 4.09
CA ARG A 347 12.12 -19.52 4.16
C ARG A 347 11.32 -20.81 4.08
N GLU A 348 10.22 -20.91 4.82
CA GLU A 348 9.41 -22.12 4.91
C GLU A 348 8.62 -22.40 3.62
N ARG A 349 8.13 -21.32 2.97
CA ARG A 349 7.43 -21.40 1.69
C ARG A 349 8.36 -21.45 0.48
N GLY A 350 9.67 -21.25 0.68
CA GLY A 350 10.65 -21.23 -0.42
C GLY A 350 10.47 -20.07 -1.38
N VAL A 351 9.95 -18.93 -0.91
CA VAL A 351 9.74 -17.71 -1.71
C VAL A 351 10.88 -16.72 -1.50
N ALA A 352 11.07 -15.82 -2.48
CA ALA A 352 12.11 -14.81 -2.40
C ALA A 352 11.87 -13.85 -1.23
N MET A 353 12.98 -13.42 -0.58
CA MET A 353 12.97 -12.44 0.49
C MET A 353 14.06 -11.39 0.27
N ILE A 354 13.72 -10.13 0.42
CA ILE A 354 14.66 -9.01 0.44
C ILE A 354 14.59 -8.37 1.84
N ASP A 355 15.60 -8.62 2.65
CA ASP A 355 15.66 -8.06 4.01
C ASP A 355 16.20 -6.62 3.98
N VAL A 356 15.32 -5.69 3.59
CA VAL A 356 15.61 -4.24 3.54
C VAL A 356 16.03 -3.72 4.91
N ARG A 357 15.46 -4.26 5.99
CA ARG A 357 15.82 -3.84 7.34
C ARG A 357 17.29 -4.12 7.65
N ALA A 358 17.77 -5.33 7.38
CA ALA A 358 19.18 -5.67 7.61
C ALA A 358 20.11 -4.88 6.68
N LEU A 359 19.73 -4.69 5.41
CA LEU A 359 20.50 -3.88 4.46
C LEU A 359 20.59 -2.42 4.90
N MET A 360 19.49 -1.84 5.35
CA MET A 360 19.45 -0.46 5.85
C MET A 360 20.21 -0.30 7.17
N ASP A 361 20.11 -1.25 8.10
CA ASP A 361 20.92 -1.22 9.33
C ASP A 361 22.41 -1.17 9.01
N GLN A 362 22.90 -1.99 8.08
CA GLN A 362 24.29 -1.96 7.61
C GLN A 362 24.66 -0.62 6.96
N TYR A 363 23.80 -0.12 6.08
CA TYR A 363 24.01 1.15 5.41
C TYR A 363 24.08 2.33 6.39
N LEU A 364 23.15 2.40 7.33
CA LEU A 364 23.11 3.45 8.35
C LEU A 364 24.30 3.41 9.29
N LEU A 365 24.89 2.23 9.54
CA LEU A 365 26.13 2.11 10.33
C LEU A 365 27.34 2.69 9.59
N ALA A 366 27.38 2.58 8.28
CA ALA A 366 28.46 3.12 7.45
C ALA A 366 28.34 4.63 7.23
N MET A 367 27.14 5.20 7.35
CA MET A 367 26.90 6.63 7.16
C MET A 367 27.47 7.48 8.31
N PRO A 368 28.00 8.68 8.02
CA PRO A 368 28.25 9.68 9.04
C PRO A 368 26.97 10.00 9.80
N GLY A 369 27.11 10.21 11.12
CA GLY A 369 25.93 10.29 11.99
C GLY A 369 24.85 11.29 11.56
N GLN A 370 25.25 12.48 11.10
CA GLN A 370 24.31 13.52 10.65
C GLN A 370 23.64 13.18 9.31
N ALA A 371 24.30 12.40 8.47
CA ALA A 371 23.80 12.02 7.16
C ALA A 371 22.51 11.16 7.24
N ARG A 372 22.28 10.50 8.39
CA ARG A 372 21.04 9.74 8.63
C ARG A 372 19.79 10.60 8.55
N ASP A 373 19.88 11.92 8.87
CA ASP A 373 18.77 12.86 8.73
C ASP A 373 18.41 13.10 7.26
N ALA A 374 19.29 12.77 6.29
CA ALA A 374 18.97 12.81 4.88
C ALA A 374 18.05 11.64 4.43
N ILE A 375 18.07 10.52 5.15
CA ILE A 375 17.29 9.31 4.84
C ILE A 375 15.83 9.46 5.26
N TYR A 376 15.60 9.96 6.47
CA TYR A 376 14.28 10.02 7.08
C TYR A 376 13.70 11.43 7.04
N MET A 377 12.39 11.55 7.17
CA MET A 377 11.66 12.83 7.19
C MET A 377 11.97 13.63 8.48
N ARG A 378 13.23 14.04 8.62
CA ARG A 378 13.73 14.87 9.72
C ARG A 378 14.03 16.26 9.21
N LEU A 379 12.97 17.06 9.15
CA LEU A 379 12.97 18.36 8.50
C LEU A 379 13.05 19.46 9.56
N GLU A 380 13.93 20.44 9.34
CA GLU A 380 13.95 21.64 10.13
C GLU A 380 12.80 22.59 9.73
N PRO A 381 12.36 23.47 10.64
CA PRO A 381 11.31 24.43 10.33
C PRO A 381 11.65 25.31 9.12
N MET A 382 10.62 25.67 8.34
CA MET A 382 10.70 26.55 7.17
C MET A 382 11.48 25.99 5.96
N GLN A 383 11.91 24.75 5.99
CA GLN A 383 12.63 24.12 4.87
C GLN A 383 11.70 23.72 3.72
N TYR A 384 10.51 23.29 4.05
CA TYR A 384 9.53 22.76 3.09
C TYR A 384 8.15 23.30 3.39
N ALA A 385 7.45 23.75 2.35
CA ALA A 385 6.12 24.36 2.49
C ALA A 385 5.08 23.38 3.08
N CYS A 386 5.21 22.08 2.81
CA CYS A 386 4.33 21.04 3.37
C CYS A 386 4.54 20.83 4.88
N HIS A 387 5.71 21.20 5.43
CA HIS A 387 6.04 21.06 6.85
C HIS A 387 6.68 22.36 7.39
N PRO A 388 5.92 23.45 7.47
CA PRO A 388 6.48 24.77 7.84
C PRO A 388 7.03 24.82 9.27
N THR A 389 6.57 23.93 10.15
CA THR A 389 7.06 23.81 11.54
C THR A 389 8.17 22.78 11.70
N GLY A 390 8.63 22.17 10.58
CA GLY A 390 9.53 21.02 10.59
C GLY A 390 8.80 19.71 10.87
N LEU A 391 9.54 18.61 10.82
CA LEU A 391 9.03 17.26 11.09
C LEU A 391 10.14 16.41 11.71
N LYS A 392 9.79 15.54 12.65
CA LYS A 392 10.71 14.55 13.26
C LYS A 392 10.08 13.16 13.15
N ASP A 393 9.93 12.68 11.91
CA ASP A 393 9.34 11.38 11.61
C ASP A 393 10.43 10.30 11.56
N PRO A 394 10.32 9.22 12.34
CA PRO A 394 11.32 8.17 12.38
C PRO A 394 11.07 7.04 11.36
N ILE A 395 10.00 7.10 10.58
CA ILE A 395 9.54 6.02 9.69
C ILE A 395 9.70 6.41 8.23
N HIS A 396 9.08 7.54 7.85
CA HIS A 396 8.98 7.91 6.44
C HIS A 396 10.30 8.41 5.88
N LEU A 397 10.49 8.14 4.60
CA LEU A 397 11.72 8.41 3.88
C LEU A 397 11.64 9.73 3.12
N THR A 398 12.79 10.38 2.98
CA THR A 398 13.00 11.44 2.00
C THR A 398 13.19 10.84 0.60
N THR A 399 13.27 11.68 -0.42
CA THR A 399 13.63 11.26 -1.79
C THR A 399 14.96 10.49 -1.83
N PHE A 400 15.97 10.95 -1.07
CA PHE A 400 17.26 10.26 -0.99
C PHE A 400 17.11 8.90 -0.32
N GLY A 401 16.45 8.83 0.83
CA GLY A 401 16.20 7.56 1.53
C GLY A 401 15.39 6.56 0.69
N ALA A 402 14.36 7.04 0.00
CA ALA A 402 13.54 6.21 -0.88
C ALA A 402 14.34 5.64 -2.06
N LYS A 403 15.20 6.43 -2.70
CA LYS A 403 16.11 5.94 -3.74
C LYS A 403 17.11 4.92 -3.20
N THR A 404 17.68 5.17 -2.01
CA THR A 404 18.59 4.22 -1.36
C THR A 404 17.93 2.85 -1.17
N VAL A 405 16.70 2.82 -0.63
CA VAL A 405 15.93 1.57 -0.45
C VAL A 405 15.57 0.95 -1.81
N ALA A 406 15.15 1.74 -2.80
CA ALA A 406 14.84 1.24 -4.14
C ALA A 406 16.04 0.53 -4.79
N GLY A 407 17.26 1.06 -4.62
CA GLY A 407 18.49 0.40 -5.08
C GLY A 407 18.75 -0.93 -4.38
N MET A 408 18.47 -1.02 -3.08
CA MET A 408 18.57 -2.28 -2.32
C MET A 408 17.56 -3.31 -2.82
N VAL A 409 16.31 -2.89 -3.03
CA VAL A 409 15.26 -3.76 -3.57
C VAL A 409 15.62 -4.23 -4.98
N ALA A 410 16.08 -3.34 -5.86
CA ALA A 410 16.48 -3.69 -7.23
C ALA A 410 17.61 -4.75 -7.25
N ARG A 411 18.65 -4.58 -6.43
CA ARG A 411 19.74 -5.55 -6.29
C ARG A 411 19.25 -6.88 -5.72
N GLY A 412 18.35 -6.85 -4.73
CA GLY A 412 17.70 -8.05 -4.20
C GLY A 412 16.89 -8.80 -5.25
N LEU A 413 16.16 -8.07 -6.11
CA LEU A 413 15.42 -8.64 -7.24
C LEU A 413 16.35 -9.31 -8.25
N ALA A 414 17.45 -8.67 -8.64
CA ALA A 414 18.40 -9.25 -9.58
C ALA A 414 19.10 -10.51 -9.01
N ALA A 415 19.33 -10.54 -7.71
CA ALA A 415 19.88 -11.72 -7.03
C ALA A 415 18.88 -12.88 -6.94
N SER A 416 17.58 -12.59 -6.89
CA SER A 416 16.51 -13.58 -6.70
C SER A 416 15.89 -14.06 -8.02
N PHE A 417 15.90 -13.25 -9.08
CA PHE A 417 15.17 -13.50 -10.32
C PHE A 417 16.04 -13.37 -11.56
N ASN A 418 16.13 -14.44 -12.33
CA ASN A 418 16.84 -14.43 -13.61
C ASN A 418 16.20 -13.44 -14.58
N GLY A 419 17.03 -12.65 -15.26
CA GLY A 419 16.57 -11.69 -16.27
C GLY A 419 16.23 -10.31 -15.74
N ILE A 420 16.31 -10.08 -14.45
CA ILE A 420 16.28 -8.75 -13.86
C ILE A 420 17.71 -8.17 -13.89
N GLN A 421 17.87 -7.02 -14.52
CA GLN A 421 19.14 -6.28 -14.57
C GLN A 421 19.05 -5.04 -13.70
N VAL A 422 20.15 -4.69 -13.06
CA VAL A 422 20.28 -3.47 -12.25
C VAL A 422 21.24 -2.52 -12.95
N TYR A 423 20.85 -1.27 -12.98
CA TYR A 423 21.63 -0.16 -13.50
C TYR A 423 21.89 0.81 -12.35
N ASP A 424 23.01 0.62 -11.66
CA ASP A 424 23.41 1.51 -10.58
C ASP A 424 23.85 2.86 -11.11
N GLU A 425 23.65 3.91 -10.31
CA GLU A 425 24.23 5.22 -10.60
C GLU A 425 25.76 5.12 -10.59
N PRO A 426 26.45 5.93 -11.41
CA PRO A 426 27.91 5.96 -11.37
C PRO A 426 28.40 6.27 -9.96
N VAL A 427 29.39 5.51 -9.51
CA VAL A 427 30.03 5.76 -8.22
C VAL A 427 30.67 7.15 -8.24
N VAL A 428 30.26 8.01 -7.31
CA VAL A 428 30.88 9.32 -7.13
C VAL A 428 32.15 9.13 -6.30
N GLU A 429 33.29 9.21 -6.95
CA GLU A 429 34.59 9.08 -6.25
C GLU A 429 35.02 10.38 -5.57
N ARG A 430 34.56 11.52 -6.08
CA ARG A 430 34.92 12.85 -5.57
C ARG A 430 33.84 13.87 -5.86
N LEU A 431 33.59 14.72 -4.88
CA LEU A 431 32.79 15.95 -5.00
C LEU A 431 33.67 17.19 -4.82
N ASP A 432 33.35 18.23 -5.54
CA ASP A 432 33.97 19.53 -5.34
C ASP A 432 33.26 20.28 -4.22
N ALA A 433 33.97 21.18 -3.53
CA ALA A 433 33.35 22.04 -2.54
C ALA A 433 32.20 22.86 -3.17
N PRO A 434 31.05 23.01 -2.49
CA PRO A 434 29.94 23.77 -3.01
C PRO A 434 30.35 25.18 -3.45
N ALA A 435 30.11 25.49 -4.72
CA ALA A 435 30.46 26.79 -5.30
C ALA A 435 29.38 27.85 -4.96
N GLN A 436 29.76 29.12 -5.02
CA GLN A 436 28.87 30.25 -4.80
C GLN A 436 28.11 30.18 -3.45
N PHE A 437 28.75 29.57 -2.43
CA PHE A 437 28.15 29.51 -1.10
C PHE A 437 28.10 30.91 -0.46
N CYS A 438 26.89 31.34 -0.13
CA CYS A 438 26.66 32.61 0.53
C CYS A 438 25.68 32.49 1.70
N ALA A 439 25.83 33.40 2.66
CA ALA A 439 24.97 33.52 3.83
C ALA A 439 24.50 34.97 3.92
N LEU A 440 23.20 35.20 3.83
CA LEU A 440 22.60 36.53 3.86
C LEU A 440 21.63 36.62 5.04
N ILE A 441 21.68 37.75 5.74
CA ILE A 441 20.71 38.03 6.80
C ILE A 441 19.36 38.30 6.15
N ASP A 442 18.37 37.51 6.50
CA ASP A 442 16.98 37.68 6.08
C ASP A 442 16.14 38.10 7.31
N ARG A 443 15.24 39.04 7.11
CA ARG A 443 14.31 39.48 8.15
C ARG A 443 12.98 38.78 7.95
N ILE A 444 12.63 37.94 8.92
CA ILE A 444 11.30 37.36 8.99
C ILE A 444 10.46 38.03 10.07
N VAL A 445 9.14 37.99 9.93
CA VAL A 445 8.16 38.66 10.82
C VAL A 445 8.38 38.37 12.31
N SER A 446 9.04 37.29 12.69
CA SER A 446 9.24 36.84 14.07
C SER A 446 10.71 36.81 14.53
N GLY A 447 11.64 37.52 13.85
CA GLY A 447 13.06 37.56 14.24
C GLY A 447 14.02 37.66 13.06
N ALA A 448 15.31 37.39 13.29
CA ALA A 448 16.32 37.30 12.26
C ALA A 448 16.46 35.86 11.75
N ALA A 449 16.73 35.70 10.48
CA ALA A 449 17.13 34.45 9.87
C ALA A 449 18.37 34.65 9.01
N VAL A 450 19.10 33.59 8.72
CA VAL A 450 20.18 33.59 7.75
C VAL A 450 19.79 32.66 6.60
N ALA A 451 19.60 33.24 5.43
CA ALA A 451 19.37 32.50 4.20
C ALA A 451 20.72 32.04 3.65
N LEU A 452 20.85 30.73 3.47
CA LEU A 452 22.01 30.08 2.86
C LEU A 452 21.62 29.62 1.48
N SER A 453 22.50 29.86 0.50
CA SER A 453 22.34 29.35 -0.86
C SER A 453 23.68 29.01 -1.49
N TRP A 454 23.67 28.08 -2.42
CA TRP A 454 24.86 27.62 -3.13
C TRP A 454 24.51 27.06 -4.51
N GLN A 455 25.51 26.87 -5.35
CA GLN A 455 25.31 26.20 -6.62
C GLN A 455 25.16 24.69 -6.41
N ALA A 456 24.10 24.10 -6.93
CA ALA A 456 23.87 22.66 -6.88
C ALA A 456 24.96 21.92 -7.67
N ASP A 457 25.55 20.87 -7.08
CA ASP A 457 26.28 19.85 -7.79
C ASP A 457 25.31 18.72 -8.17
N PRO A 458 25.14 18.37 -9.45
CA PRO A 458 24.20 17.33 -9.87
C PRO A 458 24.57 15.93 -9.34
N ARG A 459 25.80 15.74 -8.87
CA ARG A 459 26.28 14.50 -8.28
C ARG A 459 25.98 14.43 -6.77
N ALA A 460 25.72 15.57 -6.14
CA ALA A 460 25.42 15.61 -4.70
C ALA A 460 23.99 15.13 -4.43
N GLN A 461 23.85 14.26 -3.47
CA GLN A 461 22.58 13.70 -3.04
C GLN A 461 21.97 14.46 -1.85
N TYR A 462 22.84 15.02 -1.01
CA TYR A 462 22.46 15.87 0.11
C TYR A 462 23.63 16.78 0.54
N TYR A 463 23.34 17.74 1.41
CA TYR A 463 24.31 18.69 1.95
C TYR A 463 24.26 18.69 3.47
N VAL A 464 25.43 18.79 4.11
CA VAL A 464 25.56 18.97 5.55
C VAL A 464 26.04 20.38 5.84
N ILE A 465 25.34 21.06 6.73
CA ILE A 465 25.63 22.44 7.13
C ILE A 465 25.99 22.43 8.62
N GLU A 466 27.19 22.88 8.96
CA GLU A 466 27.58 23.12 10.34
C GLU A 466 27.52 24.61 10.64
N LYS A 467 26.78 24.97 11.68
CA LYS A 467 26.75 26.31 12.25
C LYS A 467 27.78 26.39 13.36
N ARG A 468 28.77 27.27 13.22
CA ARG A 468 29.92 27.36 14.12
C ARG A 468 30.07 28.79 14.68
N ASN A 469 30.72 28.93 15.83
CA ASN A 469 31.32 30.21 16.24
C ASN A 469 32.45 30.54 15.27
N ALA A 470 32.44 31.76 14.70
CA ALA A 470 33.43 32.14 13.69
C ALA A 470 34.86 32.19 14.23
N GLN A 471 35.06 32.51 15.52
CA GLN A 471 36.36 32.65 16.17
C GLN A 471 36.83 31.33 16.78
N THR A 472 35.99 30.68 17.59
CA THR A 472 36.38 29.49 18.37
C THR A 472 36.18 28.18 17.60
N LYS A 473 35.50 28.21 16.45
CA LYS A 473 35.11 27.07 15.62
C LYS A 473 34.23 26.05 16.35
N ARG A 474 33.70 26.37 17.50
CA ARG A 474 32.76 25.52 18.23
C ARG A 474 31.47 25.35 17.42
N VAL A 475 31.09 24.11 17.16
CA VAL A 475 29.83 23.77 16.46
C VAL A 475 28.64 24.00 17.41
N TYR A 476 27.66 24.76 16.96
CA TYR A 476 26.41 25.02 17.65
C TYR A 476 25.29 24.09 17.21
N ALA A 477 25.20 23.86 15.88
CA ALA A 477 24.20 23.01 15.28
C ALA A 477 24.72 22.38 13.98
N ARG A 478 24.07 21.31 13.58
CA ARG A 478 24.25 20.65 12.29
C ARG A 478 22.89 20.43 11.66
N TYR A 479 22.82 20.69 10.37
CA TYR A 479 21.59 20.55 9.58
C TYR A 479 21.87 19.74 8.32
N VAL A 480 20.82 19.13 7.76
CA VAL A 480 20.87 18.46 6.47
C VAL A 480 19.90 19.13 5.51
N SER A 481 20.34 19.38 4.28
CA SER A 481 19.47 19.85 3.20
C SER A 481 19.56 18.91 1.98
N LEU A 482 18.41 18.63 1.37
CA LEU A 482 18.32 17.91 0.09
C LEU A 482 18.25 18.85 -1.12
N LYS A 483 18.32 20.15 -0.89
CA LYS A 483 18.26 21.19 -1.91
C LYS A 483 19.35 22.23 -1.68
N PRO A 484 19.74 23.03 -2.69
CA PRO A 484 20.89 23.93 -2.59
C PRO A 484 20.57 25.25 -1.87
N GLU A 485 19.72 25.18 -0.86
CA GLU A 485 19.33 26.31 -0.04
C GLU A 485 18.97 25.84 1.37
N PHE A 486 19.08 26.75 2.35
CA PHE A 486 18.67 26.49 3.72
C PHE A 486 18.35 27.80 4.45
N LEU A 487 17.34 27.83 5.30
CA LEU A 487 17.00 28.98 6.13
C LEU A 487 17.26 28.65 7.60
N ASP A 488 18.29 29.25 8.19
CA ASP A 488 18.60 29.11 9.61
C ASP A 488 17.91 30.21 10.43
N ARG A 489 16.96 29.84 11.27
CA ARG A 489 16.27 30.76 12.18
C ARG A 489 17.14 31.07 13.39
N MET A 490 17.35 32.32 13.64
CA MET A 490 18.15 32.77 14.77
C MET A 490 17.28 32.93 16.01
N LEU A 491 17.71 32.39 17.12
CA LEU A 491 17.09 32.61 18.42
C LEU A 491 17.70 33.87 19.07
N PRO A 492 16.90 34.65 19.84
CA PRO A 492 17.43 35.76 20.60
C PRO A 492 18.58 35.33 21.51
N GLY A 493 19.65 36.14 21.57
CA GLY A 493 20.80 35.89 22.45
C GLY A 493 21.87 34.96 21.89
N GLN A 494 21.76 34.54 20.63
CA GLN A 494 22.83 33.77 19.97
C GLN A 494 24.03 34.64 19.62
N ASN A 495 25.21 34.00 19.51
CA ASN A 495 26.47 34.65 19.12
C ASN A 495 26.31 35.41 17.79
N ARG A 496 26.97 36.58 17.70
CA ARG A 496 26.86 37.47 16.55
C ARG A 496 27.68 37.00 15.36
N ASP A 497 28.88 36.47 15.60
CA ASP A 497 29.79 36.08 14.54
C ASP A 497 29.64 34.57 14.30
N ILE A 498 28.94 34.24 13.22
CA ILE A 498 28.61 32.87 12.85
C ILE A 498 29.32 32.52 11.56
N GLU A 499 29.96 31.37 11.56
CA GLU A 499 30.48 30.70 10.37
C GLU A 499 29.61 29.51 10.04
N TYR A 500 29.24 29.41 8.79
CA TYR A 500 28.62 28.23 8.24
C TYR A 500 29.64 27.45 7.40
N ALA A 501 29.81 26.17 7.69
CA ALA A 501 30.61 25.25 6.89
C ALA A 501 29.66 24.29 6.16
N LEU A 502 29.75 24.25 4.85
CA LEU A 502 28.90 23.49 3.96
C LEU A 502 29.70 22.40 3.26
N THR A 503 29.24 21.17 3.31
CA THR A 503 29.79 20.04 2.54
C THR A 503 28.70 19.40 1.68
N ALA A 504 29.05 19.04 0.44
CA ALA A 504 28.23 18.22 -0.44
C ALA A 504 28.55 16.75 -0.22
N TRP A 505 27.54 15.90 -0.31
CA TRP A 505 27.65 14.46 -0.07
C TRP A 505 26.99 13.65 -1.17
N ALA A 506 27.66 12.56 -1.54
CA ALA A 506 27.09 11.51 -2.37
C ALA A 506 27.42 10.17 -1.68
N ASP A 507 26.40 9.46 -1.24
CA ASP A 507 26.51 8.27 -0.40
C ASP A 507 27.41 8.55 0.83
N THR A 508 28.59 7.97 0.90
CA THR A 508 29.58 8.17 1.98
C THR A 508 30.70 9.13 1.61
N VAL A 509 30.71 9.64 0.38
CA VAL A 509 31.76 10.55 -0.13
C VAL A 509 31.36 12.00 0.12
N SER A 510 32.23 12.75 0.78
CA SER A 510 32.04 14.19 1.02
C SER A 510 32.99 15.06 0.22
N SER A 511 32.56 16.27 -0.08
CA SER A 511 33.42 17.33 -0.59
C SER A 511 34.33 17.92 0.50
N ALA A 512 35.27 18.78 0.09
CA ALA A 512 35.83 19.77 1.00
C ALA A 512 34.77 20.77 1.45
N GLU A 513 35.03 21.45 2.58
CA GLU A 513 34.11 22.48 3.11
C GLU A 513 34.14 23.76 2.26
N ALA A 514 32.97 24.35 2.03
CA ALA A 514 32.83 25.74 1.65
C ALA A 514 32.41 26.54 2.90
N LEU A 515 32.95 27.73 3.04
CA LEU A 515 32.73 28.57 4.25
C LEU A 515 32.01 29.86 3.89
N ALA A 516 31.07 30.27 4.72
CA ALA A 516 30.44 31.60 4.67
C ALA A 516 30.27 32.12 6.09
N THR A 517 30.56 33.41 6.29
CA THR A 517 30.49 34.05 7.60
C THR A 517 29.46 35.18 7.58
N VAL A 518 28.69 35.30 8.66
CA VAL A 518 27.73 36.39 8.85
C VAL A 518 27.87 36.95 10.25
N THR A 519 27.84 38.31 10.35
CA THR A 519 27.79 39.02 11.62
C THR A 519 26.39 39.58 11.82
N LEU A 520 25.70 39.14 12.85
CA LEU A 520 24.35 39.61 13.16
C LEU A 520 24.41 41.02 13.75
N PRO A 521 23.44 41.91 13.42
CA PRO A 521 23.36 43.24 13.99
C PRO A 521 23.19 43.19 15.52
N SER A 522 23.62 44.23 16.22
CA SER A 522 23.39 44.33 17.65
C SER A 522 21.89 44.47 17.94
N SER A 523 21.44 43.91 19.07
CA SER A 523 20.05 44.07 19.54
C SER A 523 19.65 45.55 19.72
N ASP A 524 20.65 46.44 19.83
CA ASP A 524 20.48 47.89 20.03
C ASP A 524 20.50 48.67 18.71
N SER A 525 20.62 48.05 17.56
CA SER A 525 20.50 48.75 16.28
C SER A 525 19.03 49.08 16.01
N PRO A 526 18.68 50.37 15.82
CA PRO A 526 17.31 50.76 15.52
C PRO A 526 16.86 50.05 14.23
N CYS A 527 15.61 49.60 14.22
CA CYS A 527 14.97 49.12 12.99
C CYS A 527 15.14 50.20 11.92
N ILE A 528 15.87 49.90 10.86
CA ILE A 528 15.86 50.76 9.67
C ILE A 528 14.50 50.46 9.01
N ASP A 529 13.57 51.40 9.22
CA ASP A 529 12.35 51.45 8.43
C ASP A 529 12.76 51.60 6.96
N MET A 530 12.49 50.62 6.15
CA MET A 530 12.53 50.78 4.71
C MET A 530 11.11 51.03 4.25
N ASP A 531 10.87 52.30 3.87
CA ASP A 531 9.73 52.74 3.08
C ASP A 531 9.56 51.95 1.77
#